data_558dd5a8ac91b983a262cc8b18046e49
#
_entry.id   558dd5a8ac91b983a262cc8b18046e49
#
_cell.length_a   1.000
_cell.length_b   1.000
_cell.length_c   1.000
_cell.angle_alpha   90.00
_cell.angle_beta   90.00
_cell.angle_gamma   90.00
#
_symmetry.space_group_name_H-M   'P 1'
#
loop_
_entity.id
_entity.type
_entity.pdbx_description
1 polymer ?
#
loop_
_entity_poly.entity_id
_entity_poly.type
_entity_poly.pdbx_seq_one_letter_code
_entity_poly.pdbx_strand_id
1 'polypeptide(L)'
;MTPHRSSCLSAAVFCILAASFAPVLSAAEEKFEFPDASQHATITQRVGLTDVSIDYSRPNMRGREIFGGLVPYGKVWRTGANSPTKIKFSAAVKIGGQDVAAGEYALYTIPNKDEWSIILSKNLKLWGAYGYKPDADALRVTVKPSALTDPVESFTIAFDNLKDDGATIVLKWDKTRVPVELTTNTVEKVNQEIATALKDPKSLQPIFYYQAASFYYEHDKDLDQAAKWVDQAIEKQQPARYFLYYKKAQIEAKLGHKAEAKAAAEKSIELLKAGENPDESAIRNSQLLIDSLR
;
A
#
# COMPACT_ATOMS: atom_id res chain seq x y z
N MET A 1 -10.95 -108.29 -35.88
CA MET A 1 -11.65 -107.52 -36.87
C MET A 1 -12.00 -106.22 -36.26
N THR A 2 -11.26 -105.26 -36.53
CA THR A 2 -11.16 -103.94 -35.85
C THR A 2 -12.15 -102.91 -36.42
N PRO A 3 -12.80 -102.07 -35.58
CA PRO A 3 -13.48 -100.90 -36.07
C PRO A 3 -12.62 -99.67 -35.84
N HIS A 4 -12.58 -98.83 -36.85
CA HIS A 4 -12.01 -97.47 -36.84
C HIS A 4 -12.78 -96.51 -35.94
N ARG A 5 -12.04 -95.76 -35.13
CA ARG A 5 -12.57 -94.65 -34.43
C ARG A 5 -12.21 -93.37 -35.20
N SER A 6 -13.22 -92.64 -35.60
CA SER A 6 -13.09 -91.27 -36.14
C SER A 6 -13.13 -90.27 -35.02
N SER A 7 -12.09 -89.41 -34.94
CA SER A 7 -12.00 -88.32 -34.00
C SER A 7 -12.60 -87.06 -34.64
N CYS A 8 -13.65 -86.46 -34.05
CA CYS A 8 -14.13 -85.14 -34.40
C CYS A 8 -13.36 -84.09 -33.59
N LEU A 9 -12.64 -83.17 -34.28
CA LEU A 9 -12.08 -81.92 -33.70
C LEU A 9 -13.21 -80.94 -33.70
N SER A 10 -13.58 -80.45 -32.48
CA SER A 10 -14.41 -79.27 -32.29
C SER A 10 -13.54 -78.07 -32.26
N ALA A 11 -13.69 -77.16 -33.24
CA ALA A 11 -13.07 -75.86 -33.24
C ALA A 11 -13.91 -74.88 -32.41
N ALA A 12 -13.39 -74.44 -31.28
CA ALA A 12 -14.00 -73.40 -30.49
C ALA A 12 -13.64 -72.03 -31.10
N VAL A 13 -14.61 -71.29 -31.58
CA VAL A 13 -14.48 -69.91 -32.06
C VAL A 13 -14.56 -69.00 -30.86
N PHE A 14 -13.43 -68.33 -30.53
CA PHE A 14 -13.35 -67.27 -29.48
C PHE A 14 -13.74 -65.95 -30.14
N CYS A 15 -14.97 -65.47 -29.87
CA CYS A 15 -15.38 -64.08 -30.21
C CYS A 15 -14.76 -63.12 -29.19
N ILE A 16 -13.73 -62.41 -29.60
CA ILE A 16 -13.20 -61.27 -28.83
C ILE A 16 -14.13 -60.07 -29.07
N LEU A 17 -14.94 -59.69 -28.07
CA LEU A 17 -15.66 -58.39 -28.04
C LEU A 17 -14.63 -57.31 -27.75
N ALA A 18 -14.21 -56.57 -28.78
CA ALA A 18 -13.48 -55.31 -28.62
C ALA A 18 -14.46 -54.24 -28.14
N ALA A 19 -14.46 -53.96 -26.84
CA ALA A 19 -15.17 -52.80 -26.30
C ALA A 19 -14.43 -51.52 -26.73
N SER A 20 -14.99 -50.81 -27.69
CA SER A 20 -14.52 -49.49 -28.12
C SER A 20 -14.80 -48.47 -27.01
N PHE A 21 -13.78 -48.12 -26.23
CA PHE A 21 -13.81 -46.99 -25.35
C PHE A 21 -13.72 -45.74 -26.22
N ALA A 22 -14.83 -45.10 -26.57
CA ALA A 22 -14.85 -43.77 -27.13
C ALA A 22 -14.49 -42.78 -26.01
N PRO A 23 -13.47 -41.92 -26.20
CA PRO A 23 -13.23 -40.86 -25.23
C PRO A 23 -14.44 -39.90 -25.25
N VAL A 24 -15.09 -39.76 -24.10
CA VAL A 24 -16.07 -38.70 -23.88
C VAL A 24 -15.26 -37.39 -23.90
N LEU A 25 -15.26 -36.71 -25.05
CA LEU A 25 -14.81 -35.31 -25.08
C LEU A 25 -15.79 -34.51 -24.19
N SER A 26 -15.34 -34.21 -22.99
CA SER A 26 -15.99 -33.18 -22.17
C SER A 26 -15.83 -31.88 -22.95
N ALA A 27 -16.89 -31.41 -23.58
CA ALA A 27 -16.95 -30.03 -24.09
C ALA A 27 -16.77 -29.10 -22.90
N ALA A 28 -15.60 -28.40 -22.84
CA ALA A 28 -15.44 -27.32 -21.92
C ALA A 28 -16.56 -26.32 -22.23
N GLU A 29 -17.44 -26.04 -21.27
CA GLU A 29 -18.43 -24.97 -21.40
C GLU A 29 -17.64 -23.67 -21.71
N GLU A 30 -17.83 -23.12 -22.90
CA GLU A 30 -17.31 -21.79 -23.23
C GLU A 30 -17.96 -20.79 -22.27
N LYS A 31 -17.18 -20.32 -21.29
CA LYS A 31 -17.63 -19.34 -20.33
C LYS A 31 -17.60 -17.97 -21.02
N PHE A 32 -18.77 -17.52 -21.47
CA PHE A 32 -18.89 -16.17 -22.01
C PHE A 32 -18.74 -15.16 -20.90
N GLU A 33 -17.77 -14.27 -21.01
CA GLU A 33 -17.56 -13.16 -20.07
C GLU A 33 -18.08 -11.87 -20.68
N PHE A 34 -18.94 -11.19 -19.91
CA PHE A 34 -19.43 -9.86 -20.24
C PHE A 34 -18.84 -8.84 -19.27
N PRO A 35 -18.49 -7.62 -19.74
CA PRO A 35 -17.97 -6.60 -18.87
C PRO A 35 -19.00 -6.14 -17.84
N ASP A 36 -18.60 -6.06 -16.59
CA ASP A 36 -19.43 -5.54 -15.51
C ASP A 36 -19.83 -4.08 -15.73
N ALA A 37 -21.07 -3.74 -15.42
CA ALA A 37 -21.58 -2.37 -15.47
C ALA A 37 -20.84 -1.42 -14.50
N SER A 38 -20.29 -1.97 -13.42
CA SER A 38 -19.42 -1.30 -12.44
C SER A 38 -18.13 -2.09 -12.37
N GLN A 39 -17.12 -1.65 -13.12
CA GLN A 39 -15.86 -2.36 -13.26
C GLN A 39 -15.13 -2.46 -11.91
N HIS A 40 -14.47 -3.60 -11.72
CA HIS A 40 -13.69 -3.89 -10.55
C HIS A 40 -12.34 -3.15 -10.59
N ALA A 41 -11.84 -2.73 -9.41
CA ALA A 41 -10.53 -2.14 -9.23
C ALA A 41 -9.94 -2.56 -7.90
N THR A 42 -8.63 -2.78 -7.90
CA THR A 42 -7.83 -2.93 -6.68
C THR A 42 -6.76 -1.86 -6.68
N ILE A 43 -6.63 -1.14 -5.58
CA ILE A 43 -5.53 -0.20 -5.36
C ILE A 43 -4.73 -0.66 -4.14
N THR A 44 -3.41 -0.56 -4.24
CA THR A 44 -2.51 -0.85 -3.12
C THR A 44 -1.57 0.32 -2.93
N GLN A 45 -1.44 0.80 -1.70
CA GLN A 45 -0.55 1.87 -1.33
C GLN A 45 0.26 1.47 -0.11
N ARG A 46 1.58 1.61 -0.21
CA ARG A 46 2.46 1.54 0.96
C ARG A 46 2.50 2.90 1.63
N VAL A 47 2.14 2.93 2.93
CA VAL A 47 2.17 4.11 3.78
C VAL A 47 3.17 3.82 4.90
N GLY A 48 4.33 4.45 4.84
CA GLY A 48 5.46 4.10 5.69
C GLY A 48 5.83 2.62 5.57
N LEU A 49 5.67 1.86 6.64
CA LEU A 49 5.94 0.42 6.68
C LEU A 49 4.68 -0.46 6.58
N THR A 50 3.53 0.15 6.26
CA THR A 50 2.23 -0.54 6.20
C THR A 50 1.70 -0.57 4.78
N ASP A 51 1.35 -1.75 4.27
CA ASP A 51 0.66 -1.91 3.00
C ASP A 51 -0.85 -1.86 3.24
N VAL A 52 -1.53 -1.01 2.47
CA VAL A 52 -2.98 -0.83 2.49
C VAL A 52 -3.53 -1.20 1.11
N SER A 53 -4.45 -2.16 1.05
CA SER A 53 -5.08 -2.59 -0.19
C SER A 53 -6.59 -2.35 -0.12
N ILE A 54 -7.18 -1.80 -1.18
CA ILE A 54 -8.62 -1.56 -1.29
C ILE A 54 -9.12 -2.22 -2.57
N ASP A 55 -10.11 -3.08 -2.43
CA ASP A 55 -10.74 -3.86 -3.47
C ASP A 55 -12.21 -3.43 -3.59
N TYR A 56 -12.62 -2.91 -4.76
CA TYR A 56 -13.93 -2.30 -4.91
C TYR A 56 -14.44 -2.27 -6.35
N SER A 57 -15.76 -2.15 -6.53
CA SER A 57 -16.38 -1.91 -7.84
C SER A 57 -16.75 -0.44 -8.00
N ARG A 58 -16.52 0.10 -9.21
CA ARG A 58 -16.60 1.51 -9.55
C ARG A 58 -17.88 1.83 -10.36
N PRO A 59 -19.01 2.16 -9.71
CA PRO A 59 -20.20 2.59 -10.44
C PRO A 59 -19.99 3.96 -11.08
N ASN A 60 -20.62 4.16 -12.25
CA ASN A 60 -20.68 5.44 -12.97
C ASN A 60 -21.96 6.20 -12.62
N MET A 61 -21.91 7.54 -12.71
CA MET A 61 -23.08 8.41 -12.51
C MET A 61 -24.16 8.17 -13.57
N ARG A 62 -23.76 8.15 -14.82
CA ARG A 62 -24.68 8.04 -15.97
C ARG A 62 -25.85 9.04 -15.90
N GLY A 63 -25.54 10.28 -15.55
CA GLY A 63 -26.52 11.36 -15.42
C GLY A 63 -27.50 11.26 -14.24
N ARG A 64 -27.28 10.33 -13.29
CA ARG A 64 -28.14 10.17 -12.12
C ARG A 64 -27.71 11.09 -10.98
N GLU A 65 -28.66 11.52 -10.16
CA GLU A 65 -28.38 12.09 -8.84
C GLU A 65 -27.80 10.98 -7.94
N ILE A 66 -26.62 11.21 -7.35
CA ILE A 66 -25.92 10.19 -6.58
C ILE A 66 -26.34 10.22 -5.12
N PHE A 67 -25.87 11.20 -4.34
CA PHE A 67 -26.16 11.26 -2.91
C PHE A 67 -27.48 11.97 -2.63
N GLY A 68 -28.39 11.27 -1.99
CA GLY A 68 -29.77 11.65 -1.83
C GLY A 68 -30.71 10.96 -2.82
N GLY A 69 -30.20 10.56 -4.01
CA GLY A 69 -30.92 9.80 -5.03
C GLY A 69 -30.50 8.31 -5.02
N LEU A 70 -29.57 7.92 -5.88
CA LEU A 70 -29.08 6.53 -5.99
C LEU A 70 -28.56 5.95 -4.67
N VAL A 71 -27.85 6.76 -3.90
CA VAL A 71 -27.37 6.45 -2.55
C VAL A 71 -28.11 7.35 -1.55
N PRO A 72 -29.18 6.86 -0.90
CA PRO A 72 -29.96 7.66 0.01
C PRO A 72 -29.18 8.13 1.23
N TYR A 73 -29.41 9.34 1.67
CA TYR A 73 -28.85 9.85 2.93
C TYR A 73 -29.34 9.05 4.15
N GLY A 74 -28.48 8.91 5.15
CA GLY A 74 -28.75 8.19 6.40
C GLY A 74 -28.87 6.67 6.25
N LYS A 75 -28.55 6.11 5.08
CA LYS A 75 -28.59 4.67 4.83
C LYS A 75 -27.17 4.10 4.68
N VAL A 76 -26.98 2.88 5.17
CA VAL A 76 -25.72 2.16 5.00
C VAL A 76 -25.53 1.83 3.51
N TRP A 77 -24.39 2.24 2.99
CA TRP A 77 -23.96 1.98 1.63
C TRP A 77 -22.67 1.14 1.63
N ARG A 78 -22.61 0.15 0.75
CA ARG A 78 -21.43 -0.75 0.57
C ARG A 78 -20.20 -0.06 -0.01
N THR A 79 -20.20 1.26 -0.14
CA THR A 79 -19.10 2.12 -0.60
C THR A 79 -18.56 1.68 -1.97
N GLY A 80 -19.47 1.46 -2.91
CA GLY A 80 -19.20 0.97 -4.25
C GLY A 80 -20.41 0.27 -4.84
N ALA A 81 -20.17 -0.74 -5.67
CA ALA A 81 -21.19 -1.57 -6.31
C ALA A 81 -20.85 -3.06 -6.14
N ASN A 82 -21.76 -3.96 -6.55
CA ASN A 82 -21.62 -5.42 -6.44
C ASN A 82 -21.37 -5.85 -4.98
N SER A 83 -20.26 -6.51 -4.70
CA SER A 83 -19.84 -6.83 -3.34
C SER A 83 -19.44 -5.58 -2.56
N PRO A 84 -19.48 -5.58 -1.23
CA PRO A 84 -18.95 -4.49 -0.41
C PRO A 84 -17.47 -4.26 -0.70
N THR A 85 -17.08 -3.00 -0.72
CA THR A 85 -15.66 -2.61 -0.78
C THR A 85 -14.91 -3.26 0.39
N LYS A 86 -13.74 -3.82 0.12
CA LYS A 86 -12.87 -4.39 1.14
C LYS A 86 -11.63 -3.52 1.29
N ILE A 87 -11.18 -3.39 2.53
CA ILE A 87 -9.92 -2.72 2.85
C ILE A 87 -9.09 -3.64 3.74
N LYS A 88 -7.81 -3.76 3.43
CA LYS A 88 -6.86 -4.61 4.16
C LYS A 88 -5.65 -3.79 4.61
N PHE A 89 -5.24 -3.99 5.86
CA PHE A 89 -4.06 -3.39 6.47
C PHE A 89 -3.07 -4.48 6.85
N SER A 90 -1.80 -4.35 6.43
CA SER A 90 -0.74 -5.32 6.78
C SER A 90 -0.25 -5.18 8.23
N ALA A 91 -0.51 -4.04 8.87
CA ALA A 91 -0.18 -3.74 10.26
C ALA A 91 -1.33 -2.95 10.91
N ALA A 92 -1.29 -2.76 12.23
CA ALA A 92 -2.23 -1.90 12.93
C ALA A 92 -2.09 -0.43 12.46
N VAL A 93 -3.21 0.25 12.33
CA VAL A 93 -3.32 1.64 11.86
C VAL A 93 -4.31 2.43 12.72
N LYS A 94 -4.38 3.75 12.50
CA LYS A 94 -5.52 4.56 12.99
C LYS A 94 -6.29 5.09 11.79
N ILE A 95 -7.60 5.02 11.87
CA ILE A 95 -8.54 5.62 10.91
C ILE A 95 -9.35 6.69 11.64
N GLY A 96 -9.25 7.93 11.18
CA GLY A 96 -9.87 9.06 11.89
C GLY A 96 -9.46 9.14 13.37
N GLY A 97 -8.20 8.81 13.69
CA GLY A 97 -7.64 8.82 15.03
C GLY A 97 -7.95 7.58 15.90
N GLN A 98 -8.80 6.64 15.44
CA GLN A 98 -9.15 5.43 16.21
C GLN A 98 -8.35 4.22 15.74
N ASP A 99 -7.94 3.37 16.69
CA ASP A 99 -7.13 2.18 16.45
C ASP A 99 -7.89 1.10 15.67
N VAL A 100 -7.22 0.55 14.65
CA VAL A 100 -7.68 -0.57 13.84
C VAL A 100 -6.57 -1.61 13.78
N ALA A 101 -6.87 -2.84 14.14
CA ALA A 101 -5.91 -3.94 14.05
C ALA A 101 -5.57 -4.27 12.58
N ALA A 102 -4.42 -4.91 12.37
CA ALA A 102 -4.11 -5.52 11.08
C ALA A 102 -5.21 -6.53 10.69
N GLY A 103 -5.54 -6.58 9.40
CA GLY A 103 -6.61 -7.46 8.91
C GLY A 103 -7.35 -6.91 7.73
N GLU A 104 -8.39 -7.63 7.32
CA GLU A 104 -9.28 -7.26 6.23
C GLU A 104 -10.68 -6.92 6.79
N TYR A 105 -11.27 -5.87 6.25
CA TYR A 105 -12.57 -5.35 6.68
C TYR A 105 -13.44 -5.02 5.47
N ALA A 106 -14.75 -5.17 5.62
CA ALA A 106 -15.71 -4.58 4.68
C ALA A 106 -15.90 -3.09 5.03
N LEU A 107 -15.70 -2.24 4.03
CA LEU A 107 -15.88 -0.80 4.16
C LEU A 107 -17.33 -0.43 3.81
N TYR A 108 -18.05 0.08 4.79
CA TYR A 108 -19.36 0.70 4.61
C TYR A 108 -19.30 2.18 4.94
N THR A 109 -20.22 2.94 4.35
CA THR A 109 -20.39 4.35 4.70
C THR A 109 -21.88 4.66 4.90
N ILE A 110 -22.16 5.70 5.69
CA ILE A 110 -23.50 6.31 5.77
C ILE A 110 -23.34 7.76 5.33
N PRO A 111 -23.69 8.07 4.08
CA PRO A 111 -23.65 9.44 3.56
C PRO A 111 -24.72 10.32 4.23
N ASN A 112 -24.33 11.55 4.57
CA ASN A 112 -25.23 12.66 4.87
C ASN A 112 -24.67 13.94 4.24
N LYS A 113 -25.43 15.03 4.27
CA LYS A 113 -25.01 16.28 3.63
C LYS A 113 -23.77 16.88 4.28
N ASP A 114 -23.74 16.88 5.61
CA ASP A 114 -22.71 17.60 6.39
C ASP A 114 -21.66 16.66 7.00
N GLU A 115 -21.95 15.38 7.11
CA GLU A 115 -21.04 14.40 7.69
C GLU A 115 -21.29 12.99 7.14
N TRP A 116 -20.24 12.18 7.11
CA TRP A 116 -20.29 10.78 6.71
C TRP A 116 -19.82 9.89 7.84
N SER A 117 -20.53 8.78 8.09
CA SER A 117 -19.96 7.71 8.90
C SER A 117 -19.13 6.80 8.01
N ILE A 118 -17.89 6.52 8.42
CA ILE A 118 -17.00 5.52 7.86
C ILE A 118 -17.01 4.32 8.79
N ILE A 119 -17.26 3.14 8.26
CA ILE A 119 -17.47 1.91 9.04
C ILE A 119 -16.57 0.82 8.50
N LEU A 120 -15.80 0.19 9.37
CA LEU A 120 -15.06 -1.04 9.06
C LEU A 120 -15.73 -2.21 9.77
N SER A 121 -16.30 -3.13 9.00
CA SER A 121 -17.01 -4.31 9.51
C SER A 121 -16.11 -5.55 9.40
N LYS A 122 -16.13 -6.40 10.42
CA LYS A 122 -15.50 -7.73 10.41
C LYS A 122 -16.27 -8.74 9.55
N ASN A 123 -17.52 -8.46 9.18
CA ASN A 123 -18.32 -9.36 8.36
C ASN A 123 -18.00 -9.15 6.87
N LEU A 124 -17.19 -10.00 6.31
CA LEU A 124 -16.76 -9.99 4.91
C LEU A 124 -17.71 -10.73 3.94
N LYS A 125 -18.75 -11.40 4.46
CA LYS A 125 -19.57 -12.35 3.69
C LYS A 125 -20.89 -11.75 3.17
N LEU A 126 -21.18 -10.50 3.47
CA LEU A 126 -22.41 -9.88 3.03
C LEU A 126 -22.40 -9.58 1.52
N TRP A 127 -23.59 -9.66 0.91
CA TRP A 127 -23.81 -9.13 -0.43
C TRP A 127 -24.45 -7.74 -0.32
N GLY A 128 -23.75 -6.73 -0.85
CA GLY A 128 -24.20 -5.34 -0.72
C GLY A 128 -24.21 -4.89 0.75
N ALA A 129 -25.25 -4.17 1.15
CA ALA A 129 -25.50 -3.78 2.55
C ALA A 129 -26.60 -4.62 3.21
N TYR A 130 -27.08 -5.67 2.53
CA TYR A 130 -28.14 -6.51 3.06
C TYR A 130 -27.64 -7.32 4.25
N GLY A 131 -28.40 -7.30 5.34
CA GLY A 131 -28.04 -7.99 6.57
C GLY A 131 -26.90 -7.35 7.37
N TYR A 132 -26.48 -6.13 7.02
CA TYR A 132 -25.54 -5.37 7.83
C TYR A 132 -26.08 -5.18 9.25
N LYS A 133 -25.19 -5.41 10.25
CA LYS A 133 -25.48 -5.21 11.69
C LYS A 133 -24.30 -4.51 12.34
N PRO A 134 -24.55 -3.49 13.19
CA PRO A 134 -23.49 -2.71 13.86
C PRO A 134 -22.63 -3.51 14.83
N ASP A 135 -23.09 -4.64 15.34
CA ASP A 135 -22.36 -5.52 16.25
C ASP A 135 -21.12 -6.16 15.60
N ALA A 136 -21.04 -6.19 14.27
CA ALA A 136 -19.84 -6.61 13.54
C ALA A 136 -18.86 -5.46 13.26
N ASP A 137 -19.16 -4.23 13.64
CA ASP A 137 -18.27 -3.09 13.40
C ASP A 137 -16.99 -3.22 14.24
N ALA A 138 -15.86 -3.11 13.55
CA ALA A 138 -14.55 -2.95 14.20
C ALA A 138 -14.25 -1.48 14.47
N LEU A 139 -14.81 -0.60 13.62
CA LEU A 139 -14.63 0.84 13.71
C LEU A 139 -15.86 1.57 13.16
N ARG A 140 -16.18 2.71 13.78
CA ARG A 140 -17.08 3.72 13.23
C ARG A 140 -16.58 5.11 13.58
N VAL A 141 -16.25 5.89 12.57
CA VAL A 141 -15.81 7.29 12.72
C VAL A 141 -16.62 8.20 11.82
N THR A 142 -16.69 9.47 12.18
CA THR A 142 -17.38 10.51 11.40
C THR A 142 -16.37 11.42 10.74
N VAL A 143 -16.60 11.73 9.46
CA VAL A 143 -15.75 12.66 8.67
C VAL A 143 -16.65 13.67 7.95
N LYS A 144 -16.09 14.85 7.65
CA LYS A 144 -16.81 15.87 6.89
C LYS A 144 -16.52 15.75 5.41
N PRO A 145 -17.53 15.64 4.53
CA PRO A 145 -17.34 15.72 3.10
C PRO A 145 -16.98 17.15 2.68
N SER A 146 -16.39 17.29 1.50
CA SER A 146 -16.15 18.56 0.83
C SER A 146 -16.65 18.52 -0.61
N ALA A 147 -16.97 19.68 -1.18
CA ALA A 147 -17.39 19.76 -2.57
C ALA A 147 -16.16 19.71 -3.50
N LEU A 148 -16.36 19.11 -4.67
CA LEU A 148 -15.46 19.19 -5.81
C LEU A 148 -15.98 20.23 -6.81
N THR A 149 -15.08 20.92 -7.50
CA THR A 149 -15.41 21.84 -8.59
C THR A 149 -16.01 21.08 -9.77
N ASP A 150 -15.34 20.01 -10.18
CA ASP A 150 -15.75 19.17 -11.30
C ASP A 150 -16.31 17.84 -10.83
N PRO A 151 -17.38 17.33 -11.46
CA PRO A 151 -17.96 16.05 -11.10
C PRO A 151 -17.06 14.89 -11.51
N VAL A 152 -16.95 13.89 -10.65
CA VAL A 152 -16.25 12.63 -10.90
C VAL A 152 -17.28 11.59 -11.35
N GLU A 153 -17.24 11.21 -12.62
CA GLU A 153 -18.22 10.28 -13.25
C GLU A 153 -18.19 8.90 -12.61
N SER A 154 -17.00 8.30 -12.44
CA SER A 154 -16.84 6.96 -11.86
C SER A 154 -16.45 7.07 -10.39
N PHE A 155 -17.15 6.37 -9.50
CA PHE A 155 -16.75 6.28 -8.09
C PHE A 155 -15.28 5.90 -7.97
N THR A 156 -14.53 6.68 -7.22
CA THR A 156 -13.07 6.53 -7.11
C THR A 156 -12.65 6.56 -5.65
N ILE A 157 -11.81 5.61 -5.26
CA ILE A 157 -11.05 5.65 -4.01
C ILE A 157 -9.57 5.86 -4.38
N ALA A 158 -8.88 6.73 -3.66
CA ALA A 158 -7.49 7.08 -3.91
C ALA A 158 -6.77 7.38 -2.59
N PHE A 159 -5.43 7.50 -2.66
CA PHE A 159 -4.60 7.96 -1.55
C PHE A 159 -4.02 9.33 -1.91
N ASP A 160 -4.25 10.31 -1.03
CA ASP A 160 -3.68 11.66 -1.09
C ASP A 160 -2.77 11.89 0.13
N ASN A 161 -1.95 12.96 0.12
CA ASN A 161 -1.13 13.42 1.25
C ASN A 161 -0.28 12.33 1.89
N LEU A 162 0.45 11.59 1.06
CA LEU A 162 1.35 10.52 1.52
C LEU A 162 2.48 11.08 2.39
N LYS A 163 2.67 10.46 3.56
CA LYS A 163 3.75 10.74 4.52
C LYS A 163 4.28 9.40 5.04
N ASP A 164 5.40 9.44 5.75
CA ASP A 164 5.98 8.24 6.37
C ASP A 164 5.07 7.61 7.42
N ASP A 165 4.26 8.41 8.08
CA ASP A 165 3.37 7.98 9.16
C ASP A 165 1.88 8.09 8.83
N GLY A 166 1.52 8.43 7.59
CA GLY A 166 0.11 8.58 7.25
C GLY A 166 -0.20 8.91 5.81
N ALA A 167 -1.49 8.90 5.50
CA ALA A 167 -2.08 9.27 4.23
C ALA A 167 -3.52 9.71 4.42
N THR A 168 -4.12 10.26 3.38
CA THR A 168 -5.57 10.48 3.33
C THR A 168 -6.18 9.50 2.34
N ILE A 169 -7.04 8.60 2.79
CA ILE A 169 -7.91 7.82 1.90
C ILE A 169 -9.03 8.74 1.46
N VAL A 170 -9.23 8.88 0.15
CA VAL A 170 -10.21 9.83 -0.41
C VAL A 170 -11.22 9.10 -1.27
N LEU A 171 -12.50 9.22 -0.92
CA LEU A 171 -13.61 8.75 -1.74
C LEU A 171 -14.12 9.93 -2.57
N LYS A 172 -14.26 9.74 -3.89
CA LYS A 172 -14.73 10.78 -4.83
C LYS A 172 -15.85 10.22 -5.71
N TRP A 173 -16.97 10.89 -5.76
CA TRP A 173 -18.04 10.60 -6.71
C TRP A 173 -18.94 11.83 -6.88
N ASP A 174 -19.38 12.10 -8.12
CA ASP A 174 -20.07 13.34 -8.43
C ASP A 174 -19.25 14.54 -7.91
N LYS A 175 -19.84 15.50 -7.31
CA LYS A 175 -19.20 16.68 -6.70
C LYS A 175 -18.83 16.49 -5.23
N THR A 176 -18.73 15.25 -4.77
CA THR A 176 -18.45 14.94 -3.36
C THR A 176 -17.07 14.32 -3.19
N ARG A 177 -16.31 14.86 -2.26
CA ARG A 177 -15.02 14.33 -1.78
C ARG A 177 -15.12 14.03 -0.28
N VAL A 178 -14.79 12.82 0.11
CA VAL A 178 -14.80 12.38 1.52
C VAL A 178 -13.37 11.98 1.92
N PRO A 179 -12.66 12.82 2.67
CA PRO A 179 -11.33 12.51 3.16
C PRO A 179 -11.41 11.68 4.44
N VAL A 180 -10.64 10.62 4.51
CA VAL A 180 -10.51 9.75 5.70
C VAL A 180 -9.04 9.70 6.08
N GLU A 181 -8.70 10.22 7.24
CA GLU A 181 -7.32 10.21 7.73
C GLU A 181 -6.90 8.77 8.09
N LEU A 182 -5.74 8.37 7.58
CA LEU A 182 -5.04 7.14 7.91
C LEU A 182 -3.70 7.51 8.53
N THR A 183 -3.41 7.03 9.73
CA THR A 183 -2.07 7.13 10.33
C THR A 183 -1.53 5.75 10.67
N THR A 184 -0.21 5.62 10.54
CA THR A 184 0.54 4.40 10.87
C THR A 184 1.44 4.65 12.07
N ASN A 185 2.00 3.61 12.66
CA ASN A 185 2.98 3.73 13.73
C ASN A 185 4.43 3.61 13.21
N THR A 186 4.67 4.04 11.98
CA THR A 186 5.97 3.87 11.30
C THR A 186 7.11 4.50 12.09
N VAL A 187 6.94 5.75 12.51
CA VAL A 187 7.99 6.50 13.23
C VAL A 187 8.37 5.79 14.53
N GLU A 188 7.38 5.37 15.31
CA GLU A 188 7.64 4.63 16.56
C GLU A 188 8.31 3.29 16.31
N LYS A 189 7.86 2.54 15.31
CA LYS A 189 8.42 1.26 14.94
C LYS A 189 9.89 1.38 14.50
N VAL A 190 10.21 2.35 13.62
CA VAL A 190 11.60 2.60 13.20
C VAL A 190 12.48 2.99 14.38
N ASN A 191 11.99 3.81 15.30
CA ASN A 191 12.73 4.15 16.52
C ASN A 191 13.05 2.92 17.37
N GLN A 192 12.11 2.00 17.53
CA GLN A 192 12.30 0.75 18.27
C GLN A 192 13.30 -0.18 17.56
N GLU A 193 13.24 -0.25 16.23
CA GLU A 193 14.19 -1.01 15.40
C GLU A 193 15.60 -0.45 15.52
N ILE A 194 15.78 0.89 15.42
CA ILE A 194 17.07 1.56 15.62
C ILE A 194 17.62 1.25 17.01
N ALA A 195 16.81 1.44 18.07
CA ALA A 195 17.23 1.18 19.43
C ALA A 195 17.61 -0.30 19.67
N THR A 196 16.92 -1.20 18.97
CA THR A 196 17.21 -2.64 19.05
C THR A 196 18.51 -2.99 18.34
N ALA A 197 18.73 -2.47 17.15
CA ALA A 197 19.95 -2.68 16.36
C ALA A 197 21.20 -2.15 17.09
N LEU A 198 21.09 -1.00 17.73
CA LEU A 198 22.18 -0.38 18.49
C LEU A 198 22.63 -1.16 19.72
N LYS A 199 21.93 -2.23 20.15
CA LYS A 199 22.40 -3.12 21.22
C LYS A 199 23.60 -3.96 20.79
N ASP A 200 23.78 -4.20 19.49
CA ASP A 200 24.97 -4.82 18.92
C ASP A 200 25.59 -3.96 17.79
N PRO A 201 26.26 -2.85 18.14
CA PRO A 201 26.79 -1.89 17.17
C PRO A 201 27.94 -2.44 16.32
N LYS A 202 28.55 -3.58 16.72
CA LYS A 202 29.69 -4.17 15.97
C LYS A 202 29.24 -4.80 14.66
N SER A 203 28.02 -5.27 14.58
CA SER A 203 27.43 -5.89 13.38
C SER A 203 26.89 -4.88 12.38
N LEU A 204 26.75 -3.59 12.77
CA LEU A 204 26.08 -2.58 11.96
C LEU A 204 26.99 -2.03 10.85
N GLN A 205 26.44 -2.03 9.63
CA GLN A 205 27.07 -1.49 8.45
C GLN A 205 26.97 0.05 8.41
N PRO A 206 27.89 0.74 7.70
CA PRO A 206 27.84 2.21 7.57
C PRO A 206 26.49 2.76 7.13
N ILE A 207 25.81 2.06 6.22
CA ILE A 207 24.49 2.44 5.68
C ILE A 207 23.42 2.53 6.77
N PHE A 208 23.48 1.68 7.80
CA PHE A 208 22.55 1.75 8.92
C PHE A 208 22.64 3.12 9.62
N TYR A 209 23.85 3.56 9.95
CA TYR A 209 24.06 4.85 10.63
C TYR A 209 23.60 6.03 9.78
N TYR A 210 23.85 5.98 8.46
CA TYR A 210 23.33 6.98 7.53
C TYR A 210 21.80 7.01 7.50
N GLN A 211 21.16 5.85 7.43
CA GLN A 211 19.69 5.76 7.40
C GLN A 211 19.07 6.23 8.72
N ALA A 212 19.66 5.85 9.87
CA ALA A 212 19.20 6.31 11.18
C ALA A 212 19.36 7.84 11.33
N ALA A 213 20.51 8.40 10.91
CA ALA A 213 20.74 9.84 10.92
C ALA A 213 19.75 10.59 10.00
N SER A 214 19.50 10.05 8.80
CA SER A 214 18.55 10.62 7.85
C SER A 214 17.13 10.61 8.41
N PHE A 215 16.72 9.50 9.00
CA PHE A 215 15.41 9.37 9.60
C PHE A 215 15.22 10.38 10.75
N TYR A 216 16.20 10.54 11.62
CA TYR A 216 16.14 11.52 12.72
C TYR A 216 16.11 12.96 12.20
N TYR A 217 16.88 13.26 11.16
CA TYR A 217 16.88 14.56 10.50
C TYR A 217 15.49 14.90 9.89
N GLU A 218 14.86 13.95 9.21
CA GLU A 218 13.57 14.12 8.54
C GLU A 218 12.40 14.25 9.51
N HIS A 219 12.55 13.68 10.71
CA HIS A 219 11.52 13.73 11.76
C HIS A 219 11.84 14.72 12.90
N ASP A 220 12.78 15.63 12.72
CA ASP A 220 13.19 16.64 13.73
C ASP A 220 13.51 16.01 15.10
N LYS A 221 14.11 14.82 15.09
CA LYS A 221 14.38 14.04 16.29
C LYS A 221 15.87 14.04 16.58
N ASP A 222 16.25 14.38 17.83
CA ASP A 222 17.62 14.29 18.38
C ASP A 222 18.73 14.49 17.32
N LEU A 223 18.82 15.72 16.81
CA LEU A 223 19.75 16.07 15.74
C LEU A 223 21.22 15.90 16.16
N ASP A 224 21.53 16.05 17.46
CA ASP A 224 22.87 15.77 18.00
C ASP A 224 23.23 14.29 17.85
N GLN A 225 22.26 13.39 18.07
CA GLN A 225 22.47 11.97 17.84
C GLN A 225 22.58 11.64 16.35
N ALA A 226 21.78 12.32 15.50
CA ALA A 226 21.89 12.18 14.05
C ALA A 226 23.27 12.61 13.53
N ALA A 227 23.84 13.71 14.06
CA ALA A 227 25.19 14.15 13.74
C ALA A 227 26.25 13.08 14.09
N LYS A 228 26.16 12.50 15.29
CA LYS A 228 27.06 11.41 15.70
C LYS A 228 26.96 10.18 14.78
N TRP A 229 25.76 9.83 14.35
CA TRP A 229 25.57 8.68 13.46
C TRP A 229 26.08 8.94 12.05
N VAL A 230 25.90 10.13 11.49
CA VAL A 230 26.47 10.42 10.17
C VAL A 230 27.99 10.43 10.20
N ASP A 231 28.62 10.88 11.30
CA ASP A 231 30.06 10.80 11.51
C ASP A 231 30.52 9.33 11.57
N GLN A 232 29.83 8.47 12.30
CA GLN A 232 30.10 7.02 12.32
C GLN A 232 29.96 6.39 10.92
N ALA A 233 28.97 6.82 10.13
CA ALA A 233 28.83 6.35 8.75
C ALA A 233 30.01 6.76 7.89
N ILE A 234 30.51 7.99 8.02
CA ILE A 234 31.69 8.51 7.31
C ILE A 234 32.95 7.75 7.72
N GLU A 235 33.15 7.54 9.02
CA GLU A 235 34.33 6.82 9.56
C GLU A 235 34.38 5.37 9.06
N LYS A 236 33.26 4.66 9.12
CA LYS A 236 33.16 3.25 8.72
C LYS A 236 33.13 3.02 7.21
N GLN A 237 32.71 4.00 6.41
CA GLN A 237 32.64 3.93 4.95
C GLN A 237 33.89 4.54 4.31
N GLN A 238 34.88 3.71 4.00
CA GLN A 238 36.13 4.17 3.33
C GLN A 238 36.27 3.50 1.95
N PRO A 239 36.45 4.28 0.88
CA PRO A 239 36.41 5.75 0.83
C PRO A 239 35.00 6.29 1.10
N ALA A 240 34.93 7.40 1.82
CA ALA A 240 33.67 8.03 2.15
C ALA A 240 32.98 8.59 0.88
N ARG A 241 31.68 8.51 0.84
CA ARG A 241 30.86 8.93 -0.31
C ARG A 241 30.28 10.33 -0.10
N TYR A 242 30.08 11.08 -1.16
CA TYR A 242 29.60 12.46 -1.15
C TYR A 242 28.29 12.66 -0.39
N PHE A 243 27.33 11.70 -0.50
CA PHE A 243 26.02 11.82 0.12
C PHE A 243 26.07 11.77 1.65
N LEU A 244 27.09 11.14 2.25
CA LEU A 244 27.30 11.15 3.69
C LEU A 244 27.67 12.56 4.17
N TYR A 245 28.56 13.24 3.45
CA TYR A 245 28.92 14.62 3.75
C TYR A 245 27.80 15.60 3.48
N TYR A 246 27.00 15.37 2.44
CA TYR A 246 25.81 16.18 2.19
C TYR A 246 24.78 16.05 3.32
N LYS A 247 24.50 14.82 3.81
CA LYS A 247 23.63 14.63 4.96
C LYS A 247 24.20 15.26 6.24
N LYS A 248 25.51 15.14 6.47
CA LYS A 248 26.18 15.86 7.57
C LYS A 248 25.94 17.36 7.47
N ALA A 249 26.17 17.94 6.29
CA ALA A 249 25.94 19.37 6.07
C ALA A 249 24.50 19.79 6.38
N GLN A 250 23.51 18.98 5.99
CA GLN A 250 22.10 19.25 6.28
C GLN A 250 21.81 19.21 7.79
N ILE A 251 22.34 18.22 8.51
CA ILE A 251 22.15 18.09 9.97
C ILE A 251 22.82 19.25 10.70
N GLU A 252 24.10 19.56 10.39
CA GLU A 252 24.83 20.66 11.02
C GLU A 252 24.18 22.03 10.76
N ALA A 253 23.65 22.23 9.53
CA ALA A 253 22.90 23.44 9.21
C ALA A 253 21.64 23.59 10.08
N LYS A 254 20.92 22.48 10.31
CA LYS A 254 19.71 22.44 11.13
C LYS A 254 20.02 22.64 12.62
N LEU A 255 21.19 22.20 13.09
CA LEU A 255 21.71 22.49 14.43
C LEU A 255 22.22 23.94 14.59
N GLY A 256 22.36 24.69 13.49
CA GLY A 256 22.90 26.05 13.49
C GLY A 256 24.43 26.13 13.46
N HIS A 257 25.12 25.01 13.28
CA HIS A 257 26.58 24.89 13.18
C HIS A 257 27.04 25.27 11.76
N LYS A 258 26.96 26.54 11.40
CA LYS A 258 27.17 27.04 10.03
C LYS A 258 28.55 26.70 9.44
N ALA A 259 29.61 26.72 10.25
CA ALA A 259 30.97 26.45 9.79
C ALA A 259 31.14 24.97 9.42
N GLU A 260 30.67 24.07 10.26
CA GLU A 260 30.69 22.62 10.07
C GLU A 260 29.81 22.20 8.89
N ALA A 261 28.61 22.80 8.78
CA ALA A 261 27.69 22.58 7.65
C ALA A 261 28.35 22.97 6.32
N LYS A 262 28.99 24.17 6.27
CA LYS A 262 29.69 24.64 5.07
C LYS A 262 30.84 23.69 4.70
N ALA A 263 31.70 23.34 5.66
CA ALA A 263 32.83 22.46 5.42
C ALA A 263 32.38 21.07 4.90
N ALA A 264 31.31 20.50 5.46
CA ALA A 264 30.74 19.24 5.01
C ALA A 264 30.15 19.36 3.59
N ALA A 265 29.43 20.43 3.27
CA ALA A 265 28.91 20.65 1.92
C ALA A 265 30.02 20.83 0.88
N GLU A 266 31.07 21.57 1.20
CA GLU A 266 32.26 21.73 0.34
C GLU A 266 32.94 20.38 0.10
N LYS A 267 33.06 19.52 1.12
CA LYS A 267 33.61 18.15 0.96
C LYS A 267 32.74 17.26 0.10
N SER A 268 31.41 17.39 0.20
CA SER A 268 30.49 16.71 -0.71
C SER A 268 30.74 17.10 -2.17
N ILE A 269 30.89 18.39 -2.46
CA ILE A 269 31.18 18.92 -3.80
C ILE A 269 32.55 18.41 -4.31
N GLU A 270 33.58 18.42 -3.46
CA GLU A 270 34.90 17.89 -3.81
C GLU A 270 34.83 16.44 -4.28
N LEU A 271 34.15 15.59 -3.49
CA LEU A 271 34.00 14.16 -3.82
C LEU A 271 33.18 13.94 -5.09
N LEU A 272 32.14 14.75 -5.33
CA LEU A 272 31.36 14.69 -6.57
C LEU A 272 32.22 15.03 -7.79
N LYS A 273 33.03 16.09 -7.72
CA LYS A 273 33.89 16.53 -8.81
C LYS A 273 35.07 15.59 -9.08
N ALA A 274 35.48 14.81 -8.10
CA ALA A 274 36.55 13.82 -8.26
C ALA A 274 36.07 12.53 -8.98
N GLY A 275 34.77 12.32 -9.15
CA GLY A 275 34.20 11.18 -9.87
C GLY A 275 34.30 11.35 -11.38
N GLU A 276 34.29 10.24 -12.12
CA GLU A 276 34.35 10.26 -13.60
C GLU A 276 33.12 10.94 -14.25
N ASN A 277 31.95 10.87 -13.59
CA ASN A 277 30.70 11.48 -14.03
C ASN A 277 30.08 12.28 -12.88
N PRO A 278 30.46 13.55 -12.69
CA PRO A 278 29.94 14.38 -11.63
C PRO A 278 28.42 14.57 -11.72
N ASP A 279 27.70 14.39 -10.60
CA ASP A 279 26.27 14.70 -10.53
C ASP A 279 26.10 16.21 -10.30
N GLU A 280 25.84 16.95 -11.39
CA GLU A 280 25.64 18.38 -11.38
C GLU A 280 24.45 18.83 -10.52
N SER A 281 23.44 17.96 -10.37
CA SER A 281 22.27 18.25 -9.51
C SER A 281 22.68 18.20 -8.03
N ALA A 282 23.44 17.18 -7.63
CA ALA A 282 23.94 17.03 -6.28
C ALA A 282 24.94 18.15 -5.91
N ILE A 283 25.79 18.57 -6.85
CA ILE A 283 26.72 19.71 -6.70
C ILE A 283 25.89 20.99 -6.44
N ARG A 284 24.86 21.26 -7.26
CA ARG A 284 23.98 22.42 -7.11
C ARG A 284 23.27 22.42 -5.77
N ASN A 285 22.73 21.28 -5.33
CA ASN A 285 22.05 21.17 -4.04
C ASN A 285 23.01 21.49 -2.87
N SER A 286 24.24 20.99 -2.93
CA SER A 286 25.26 21.31 -1.93
C SER A 286 25.63 22.79 -1.95
N GLN A 287 25.73 23.42 -3.12
CA GLN A 287 25.97 24.84 -3.25
C GLN A 287 24.84 25.70 -2.70
N LEU A 288 23.57 25.34 -3.00
CA LEU A 288 22.39 26.02 -2.45
C LEU A 288 22.36 25.96 -0.92
N LEU A 289 22.77 24.85 -0.34
CA LEU A 289 22.90 24.72 1.11
C LEU A 289 23.96 25.72 1.65
N ILE A 290 25.14 25.78 1.04
CA ILE A 290 26.20 26.74 1.43
C ILE A 290 25.66 28.19 1.36
N ASP A 291 24.98 28.55 0.29
CA ASP A 291 24.44 29.88 0.08
C ASP A 291 23.36 30.27 1.12
N SER A 292 22.59 29.27 1.60
CA SER A 292 21.59 29.46 2.65
C SER A 292 22.16 29.67 4.05
N LEU A 293 23.45 29.39 4.27
CA LEU A 293 24.14 29.55 5.56
C LEU A 293 24.67 30.99 5.81
N ARG A 294 24.56 31.86 4.81
CA ARG A 294 25.04 33.28 4.89
C ARG A 294 24.16 34.19 5.79
#